data_568eef2e09f7c850346048fabb2141d5
#
_entry.id   568eef2e09f7c850346048fabb2141d5
#
_cell.length_a   1.000
_cell.length_b   1.000
_cell.length_c   1.000
_cell.angle_alpha   90.00
_cell.angle_beta   90.00
_cell.angle_gamma   90.00
#
_symmetry.space_group_name_H-M   'P 1'
#
loop_
_entity.id
_entity.type
_entity.pdbx_description
1 polymer ?
#
loop_
_entity_poly.entity_id
_entity_poly.type
_entity_poly.pdbx_seq_one_letter_code
_entity_poly.pdbx_strand_id
1 'polypeptide(L)'
;MSSWEDVYKTVPPWDVGRPQPTFIELVRAGELSKGGVLDVGCGTGENALYLAGNGFSVIGVDLSNRAIAVARAKAAERKLKVEFQVGNALSLDFKGGAFDNVTDSGLFHTFPDNERPIYARDIARVLVTSGRYFMLCFSEKEPTDWGGPRRIRKEEIETTFSPLFKINYIRDALFATRFHANGGKAYLTATTKISA
;
A
#
# COMPACT_ATOMS: atom_id res chain seq x y z
N MET A 1 -5.60 -21.59 4.62
CA MET A 1 -5.15 -20.50 3.71
C MET A 1 -3.66 -20.67 3.46
N SER A 2 -3.20 -20.58 2.20
CA SER A 2 -1.76 -20.53 1.91
C SER A 2 -1.16 -19.30 2.61
N SER A 3 0.03 -19.45 3.20
CA SER A 3 0.73 -18.32 3.81
C SER A 3 1.17 -17.33 2.72
N TRP A 4 1.36 -16.05 3.06
CA TRP A 4 1.91 -15.07 2.12
C TRP A 4 3.27 -15.52 1.56
N GLU A 5 4.05 -16.26 2.36
CA GLU A 5 5.31 -16.86 1.92
C GLU A 5 5.11 -17.90 0.79
N ASP A 6 3.99 -18.66 0.81
CA ASP A 6 3.67 -19.62 -0.25
C ASP A 6 3.19 -18.95 -1.53
N VAL A 7 2.47 -17.84 -1.43
CA VAL A 7 1.99 -17.05 -2.56
C VAL A 7 3.15 -16.56 -3.42
N TYR A 8 4.25 -16.13 -2.80
CA TYR A 8 5.45 -15.67 -3.50
C TYR A 8 6.41 -16.79 -3.94
N LYS A 9 6.01 -18.07 -3.89
CA LYS A 9 6.72 -19.16 -4.61
C LYS A 9 6.58 -19.03 -6.12
N THR A 10 5.53 -18.38 -6.57
CA THR A 10 5.29 -18.01 -7.97
C THR A 10 5.11 -16.51 -8.06
N VAL A 11 4.99 -15.97 -9.28
CA VAL A 11 4.68 -14.55 -9.46
C VAL A 11 3.18 -14.33 -9.25
N PRO A 12 2.76 -13.62 -8.19
CA PRO A 12 1.34 -13.42 -7.93
C PRO A 12 0.71 -12.46 -8.96
N PRO A 13 -0.62 -12.52 -9.12
CA PRO A 13 -1.32 -11.74 -10.17
C PRO A 13 -1.18 -10.23 -10.06
N TRP A 14 -0.99 -9.71 -8.87
CA TRP A 14 -0.79 -8.28 -8.62
C TRP A 14 0.66 -7.81 -8.83
N ASP A 15 1.62 -8.73 -8.92
CA ASP A 15 2.99 -8.38 -9.28
C ASP A 15 3.12 -8.27 -10.80
N VAL A 16 2.92 -7.06 -11.30
CA VAL A 16 2.97 -6.73 -12.72
C VAL A 16 4.36 -6.29 -13.20
N GLY A 17 5.38 -6.36 -12.32
CA GLY A 17 6.77 -6.00 -12.63
C GLY A 17 6.99 -4.50 -12.89
N ARG A 18 6.06 -3.66 -12.49
CA ARG A 18 6.11 -2.19 -12.62
C ARG A 18 5.24 -1.55 -11.52
N PRO A 19 5.48 -0.25 -11.20
CA PRO A 19 4.63 0.45 -10.24
C PRO A 19 3.19 0.53 -10.72
N GLN A 20 2.25 0.60 -9.80
CA GLN A 20 0.86 0.84 -10.10
C GLN A 20 0.72 2.23 -10.76
N PRO A 21 -0.02 2.36 -11.86
CA PRO A 21 -0.22 3.64 -12.56
C PRO A 21 -0.72 4.74 -11.63
N THR A 22 -1.58 4.40 -10.69
CA THR A 22 -2.13 5.31 -9.68
C THR A 22 -1.04 5.96 -8.82
N PHE A 23 0.00 5.23 -8.42
CA PHE A 23 1.12 5.83 -7.66
C PHE A 23 2.03 6.68 -8.53
N ILE A 24 2.16 6.36 -9.83
CA ILE A 24 2.83 7.24 -10.79
C ILE A 24 2.10 8.59 -10.90
N GLU A 25 0.77 8.55 -10.97
CA GLU A 25 -0.06 9.76 -11.02
C GLU A 25 0.07 10.60 -9.74
N LEU A 26 0.03 9.97 -8.55
CA LEU A 26 0.19 10.66 -7.27
C LEU A 26 1.54 11.41 -7.18
N VAL A 27 2.62 10.79 -7.62
CA VAL A 27 3.95 11.42 -7.63
C VAL A 27 3.99 12.58 -8.62
N ARG A 28 3.49 12.40 -9.84
CA ARG A 28 3.45 13.46 -10.87
C ARG A 28 2.57 14.65 -10.45
N ALA A 29 1.50 14.39 -9.73
CA ALA A 29 0.61 15.42 -9.20
C ALA A 29 1.18 16.14 -7.95
N GLY A 30 2.32 15.67 -7.41
CA GLY A 30 2.92 16.24 -6.20
C GLY A 30 2.07 16.00 -4.95
N GLU A 31 1.28 14.92 -4.93
CA GLU A 31 0.40 14.65 -3.80
C GLU A 31 1.13 14.08 -2.57
N LEU A 32 2.29 13.44 -2.75
CA LEU A 32 3.10 12.99 -1.62
C LEU A 32 3.90 14.17 -1.03
N SER A 33 3.89 14.30 0.28
CA SER A 33 4.73 15.25 0.99
C SER A 33 6.21 14.87 0.83
N LYS A 34 7.10 15.84 0.75
CA LYS A 34 8.54 15.58 0.82
C LYS A 34 8.87 14.95 2.18
N GLY A 35 9.70 13.91 2.19
CA GLY A 35 10.11 13.25 3.42
C GLY A 35 10.10 11.73 3.31
N GLY A 36 9.92 11.06 4.46
CA GLY A 36 9.93 9.61 4.56
C GLY A 36 8.63 8.97 4.08
N VAL A 37 8.74 7.89 3.32
CA VAL A 37 7.59 7.08 2.86
C VAL A 37 7.74 5.66 3.38
N LEU A 38 6.67 5.14 3.97
CA LEU A 38 6.53 3.71 4.28
C LEU A 38 5.59 3.08 3.25
N ASP A 39 6.08 2.10 2.50
CA ASP A 39 5.28 1.26 1.59
C ASP A 39 4.90 -0.03 2.31
N VAL A 40 3.65 -0.14 2.78
CA VAL A 40 3.16 -1.24 3.62
C VAL A 40 2.53 -2.32 2.75
N GLY A 41 2.94 -3.59 2.95
CA GLY A 41 2.59 -4.67 2.04
C GLY A 41 3.27 -4.46 0.68
N CYS A 42 4.54 -4.07 0.70
CA CYS A 42 5.26 -3.63 -0.50
C CYS A 42 5.49 -4.74 -1.54
N GLY A 43 5.25 -6.00 -1.20
CA GLY A 43 5.48 -7.13 -2.08
C GLY A 43 6.91 -7.16 -2.60
N THR A 44 7.08 -7.30 -3.92
CA THR A 44 8.38 -7.30 -4.58
C THR A 44 8.93 -5.89 -4.87
N GLY A 45 8.34 -4.84 -4.28
CA GLY A 45 8.90 -3.51 -4.12
C GLY A 45 8.72 -2.53 -5.27
N GLU A 46 7.90 -2.80 -6.29
CA GLU A 46 7.82 -1.94 -7.47
C GLU A 46 7.38 -0.50 -7.18
N ASN A 47 6.40 -0.29 -6.28
CA ASN A 47 5.98 1.05 -5.87
C ASN A 47 7.08 1.74 -5.06
N ALA A 48 7.65 1.05 -4.06
CA ALA A 48 8.75 1.58 -3.25
C ALA A 48 9.96 1.99 -4.09
N LEU A 49 10.36 1.16 -5.07
CA LEU A 49 11.47 1.44 -5.99
C LEU A 49 11.17 2.66 -6.89
N TYR A 50 9.94 2.78 -7.36
CA TYR A 50 9.52 3.93 -8.14
C TYR A 50 9.58 5.23 -7.32
N LEU A 51 9.07 5.20 -6.09
CA LEU A 51 9.12 6.34 -5.17
C LEU A 51 10.58 6.76 -4.88
N ALA A 52 11.45 5.79 -4.59
CA ALA A 52 12.87 6.07 -4.35
C ALA A 52 13.56 6.66 -5.59
N GLY A 53 13.25 6.15 -6.79
CA GLY A 53 13.74 6.70 -8.05
C GLY A 53 13.28 8.15 -8.33
N ASN A 54 12.21 8.60 -7.65
CA ASN A 54 11.71 9.98 -7.68
C ASN A 54 12.16 10.83 -6.47
N GLY A 55 13.16 10.35 -5.71
CA GLY A 55 13.83 11.13 -4.68
C GLY A 55 13.20 11.06 -3.28
N PHE A 56 12.28 10.14 -3.04
CA PHE A 56 11.75 9.90 -1.70
C PHE A 56 12.69 8.99 -0.90
N SER A 57 12.73 9.18 0.43
CA SER A 57 13.35 8.23 1.36
C SER A 57 12.33 7.14 1.68
N VAL A 58 12.56 5.89 1.23
CA VAL A 58 11.55 4.85 1.25
C VAL A 58 11.98 3.66 2.09
N ILE A 59 11.07 3.19 2.96
CA ILE A 59 11.13 1.88 3.59
C ILE A 59 9.95 1.05 3.09
N GLY A 60 10.21 -0.17 2.62
CA GLY A 60 9.17 -1.13 2.25
C GLY A 60 9.05 -2.25 3.28
N VAL A 61 7.84 -2.59 3.68
CA VAL A 61 7.55 -3.68 4.64
C VAL A 61 6.59 -4.67 4.02
N ASP A 62 6.93 -5.96 4.10
CA ASP A 62 6.04 -7.07 3.72
C ASP A 62 6.23 -8.25 4.69
N LEU A 63 5.19 -9.06 4.85
CA LEU A 63 5.25 -10.24 5.72
C LEU A 63 6.08 -11.38 5.12
N SER A 64 6.22 -11.44 3.78
CA SER A 64 6.93 -12.49 3.07
C SER A 64 8.42 -12.22 2.94
N ASN A 65 9.24 -13.13 3.48
CA ASN A 65 10.69 -13.12 3.26
C ASN A 65 11.05 -13.20 1.77
N ARG A 66 10.28 -13.98 0.99
CA ARG A 66 10.52 -14.14 -0.46
C ARG A 66 10.28 -12.84 -1.21
N ALA A 67 9.16 -12.15 -0.92
CA ALA A 67 8.86 -10.85 -1.51
C ALA A 67 9.99 -9.85 -1.22
N ILE A 68 10.40 -9.75 0.04
CA ILE A 68 11.47 -8.85 0.48
C ILE A 68 12.82 -9.20 -0.17
N ALA A 69 13.15 -10.49 -0.31
CA ALA A 69 14.38 -10.90 -0.99
C ALA A 69 14.38 -10.43 -2.46
N VAL A 70 13.27 -10.59 -3.18
CA VAL A 70 13.11 -10.09 -4.56
C VAL A 70 13.19 -8.57 -4.62
N ALA A 71 12.54 -7.86 -3.69
CA ALA A 71 12.57 -6.40 -3.62
C ALA A 71 14.00 -5.87 -3.43
N ARG A 72 14.77 -6.48 -2.53
CA ARG A 72 16.19 -6.15 -2.30
C ARG A 72 17.06 -6.39 -3.54
N ALA A 73 16.85 -7.52 -4.23
CA ALA A 73 17.57 -7.83 -5.47
C ALA A 73 17.31 -6.77 -6.55
N LYS A 74 16.04 -6.38 -6.76
CA LYS A 74 15.65 -5.30 -7.69
C LYS A 74 16.26 -3.95 -7.30
N ALA A 75 16.30 -3.61 -6.00
CA ALA A 75 16.94 -2.37 -5.53
C ALA A 75 18.43 -2.33 -5.87
N ALA A 76 19.13 -3.43 -5.64
CA ALA A 76 20.55 -3.56 -5.95
C ALA A 76 20.80 -3.45 -7.47
N GLU A 77 20.03 -4.17 -8.29
CA GLU A 77 20.12 -4.15 -9.75
C GLU A 77 19.91 -2.73 -10.31
N ARG A 78 18.88 -2.01 -9.79
CA ARG A 78 18.53 -0.65 -10.21
C ARG A 78 19.37 0.44 -9.53
N LYS A 79 20.28 0.07 -8.62
CA LYS A 79 21.13 0.99 -7.83
C LYS A 79 20.31 2.02 -7.05
N LEU A 80 19.14 1.62 -6.54
CA LEU A 80 18.26 2.45 -5.75
C LEU A 80 18.48 2.19 -4.26
N LYS A 81 18.44 3.25 -3.45
CA LYS A 81 18.52 3.17 -2.00
C LYS A 81 17.11 3.04 -1.44
N VAL A 82 16.70 1.82 -1.15
CA VAL A 82 15.45 1.49 -0.47
C VAL A 82 15.77 0.48 0.62
N GLU A 83 15.26 0.72 1.81
CA GLU A 83 15.31 -0.26 2.88
C GLU A 83 14.08 -1.17 2.77
N PHE A 84 14.29 -2.49 2.75
CA PHE A 84 13.20 -3.47 2.75
C PHE A 84 13.28 -4.35 3.99
N GLN A 85 12.19 -4.44 4.75
CA GLN A 85 12.10 -5.18 6.00
C GLN A 85 10.98 -6.21 5.94
N VAL A 86 11.21 -7.37 6.57
CA VAL A 86 10.13 -8.32 6.87
C VAL A 86 9.40 -7.82 8.11
N GLY A 87 8.08 -7.64 8.02
CA GLY A 87 7.30 -7.12 9.14
C GLY A 87 5.80 -7.31 8.97
N ASN A 88 5.08 -7.21 10.08
CA ASN A 88 3.63 -7.32 10.11
C ASN A 88 3.01 -5.92 10.09
N ALA A 89 2.14 -5.66 9.11
CA ALA A 89 1.44 -4.38 8.98
C ALA A 89 0.44 -4.09 10.12
N LEU A 90 0.06 -5.10 10.88
CA LEU A 90 -0.80 -4.94 12.08
C LEU A 90 0.01 -4.60 13.35
N SER A 91 1.35 -4.59 13.26
CA SER A 91 2.25 -4.29 14.37
C SER A 91 3.60 -3.82 13.81
N LEU A 92 3.62 -2.62 13.25
CA LEU A 92 4.79 -2.03 12.61
C LEU A 92 5.86 -1.65 13.66
N ASP A 93 7.08 -2.13 13.48
CA ASP A 93 8.20 -1.84 14.39
C ASP A 93 8.90 -0.52 14.04
N PHE A 94 8.16 0.58 14.13
CA PHE A 94 8.65 1.93 13.93
C PHE A 94 8.20 2.85 15.07
N LYS A 95 8.99 3.87 15.34
CA LYS A 95 8.58 4.93 16.26
C LYS A 95 7.34 5.66 15.75
N GLY A 96 6.55 6.19 16.66
CA GLY A 96 5.46 7.10 16.32
C GLY A 96 5.98 8.33 15.59
N GLY A 97 5.29 8.75 14.53
CA GLY A 97 5.68 9.92 13.75
C GLY A 97 6.97 9.76 12.96
N ALA A 98 7.25 8.58 12.45
CA ALA A 98 8.47 8.30 11.69
C ALA A 98 8.34 8.67 10.19
N PHE A 99 7.12 8.75 9.65
CA PHE A 99 6.89 8.92 8.22
C PHE A 99 5.97 10.10 7.89
N ASP A 100 6.27 10.77 6.79
CA ASP A 100 5.42 11.83 6.22
C ASP A 100 4.30 11.24 5.37
N ASN A 101 4.55 10.10 4.73
CA ASN A 101 3.58 9.40 3.92
C ASN A 101 3.60 7.89 4.21
N VAL A 102 2.44 7.26 4.08
CA VAL A 102 2.30 5.80 3.99
C VAL A 102 1.58 5.46 2.70
N THR A 103 2.04 4.45 1.98
CA THR A 103 1.40 3.90 0.78
C THR A 103 0.99 2.45 1.01
N ASP A 104 -0.17 2.07 0.48
CA ASP A 104 -0.74 0.73 0.52
C ASP A 104 -1.32 0.40 -0.85
N SER A 105 -0.83 -0.65 -1.47
CA SER A 105 -1.32 -1.13 -2.75
C SER A 105 -1.83 -2.56 -2.64
N GLY A 106 -3.09 -2.71 -2.28
CA GLY A 106 -3.75 -4.01 -2.23
C GLY A 106 -3.52 -4.81 -0.94
N LEU A 107 -3.13 -4.16 0.15
CA LEU A 107 -3.02 -4.81 1.45
C LEU A 107 -4.34 -4.70 2.24
N PHE A 108 -4.93 -3.51 2.35
CA PHE A 108 -6.14 -3.27 3.16
C PHE A 108 -7.28 -4.22 2.85
N HIS A 109 -7.51 -4.55 1.58
CA HIS A 109 -8.59 -5.44 1.16
C HIS A 109 -8.37 -6.92 1.54
N THR A 110 -7.21 -7.27 2.07
CA THR A 110 -6.91 -8.61 2.57
C THR A 110 -7.31 -8.81 4.02
N PHE A 111 -7.49 -7.73 4.78
CA PHE A 111 -7.80 -7.80 6.20
C PHE A 111 -9.28 -8.11 6.47
N PRO A 112 -9.58 -9.01 7.42
CA PRO A 112 -10.93 -9.18 7.97
C PRO A 112 -11.34 -7.94 8.78
N ASP A 113 -12.63 -7.80 9.05
CA ASP A 113 -13.21 -6.61 9.68
C ASP A 113 -12.58 -6.25 11.03
N ASN A 114 -12.26 -7.27 11.83
CA ASN A 114 -11.68 -7.07 13.17
C ASN A 114 -10.21 -6.58 13.12
N GLU A 115 -9.49 -6.78 12.04
CA GLU A 115 -8.09 -6.33 11.90
C GLU A 115 -7.97 -4.91 11.33
N ARG A 116 -8.96 -4.44 10.58
CA ARG A 116 -8.92 -3.12 9.94
C ARG A 116 -8.75 -1.95 10.91
N PRO A 117 -9.45 -1.90 12.06
CA PRO A 117 -9.20 -0.84 13.04
C PRO A 117 -7.81 -0.91 13.68
N ILE A 118 -7.23 -2.13 13.81
CA ILE A 118 -5.86 -2.32 14.31
C ILE A 118 -4.88 -1.72 13.30
N TYR A 119 -5.05 -2.09 12.03
CA TYR A 119 -4.26 -1.56 10.93
C TYR A 119 -4.32 -0.03 10.85
N ALA A 120 -5.52 0.56 10.85
CA ALA A 120 -5.70 2.01 10.78
C ALA A 120 -5.02 2.75 11.94
N ARG A 121 -5.08 2.21 13.16
CA ARG A 121 -4.39 2.78 14.33
C ARG A 121 -2.87 2.74 14.15
N ASP A 122 -2.32 1.64 13.63
CA ASP A 122 -0.88 1.51 13.47
C ASP A 122 -0.34 2.40 12.34
N ILE A 123 -1.09 2.54 11.24
CA ILE A 123 -0.79 3.54 10.20
C ILE A 123 -0.82 4.97 10.76
N ALA A 124 -1.84 5.31 11.55
CA ALA A 124 -1.91 6.63 12.19
C ALA A 124 -0.74 6.85 13.17
N ARG A 125 -0.33 5.83 13.92
CA ARG A 125 0.76 5.90 14.88
C ARG A 125 2.10 6.24 14.20
N VAL A 126 2.42 5.57 13.09
CA VAL A 126 3.72 5.75 12.42
C VAL A 126 3.81 7.04 11.59
N LEU A 127 2.68 7.65 11.22
CA LEU A 127 2.63 8.92 10.53
C LEU A 127 2.90 10.11 11.46
N VAL A 128 3.61 11.12 10.96
CA VAL A 128 3.68 12.45 11.60
C VAL A 128 2.28 13.07 11.68
N THR A 129 2.10 14.08 12.52
CA THR A 129 0.89 14.92 12.50
C THR A 129 0.74 15.55 11.10
N SER A 130 -0.47 15.49 10.55
CA SER A 130 -0.78 15.89 9.17
C SER A 130 -0.10 15.02 8.09
N GLY A 131 0.53 13.91 8.47
CA GLY A 131 1.06 12.92 7.54
C GLY A 131 -0.05 12.31 6.68
N ARG A 132 0.30 11.85 5.50
CA ARG A 132 -0.66 11.40 4.48
C ARG A 132 -0.63 9.89 4.29
N TYR A 133 -1.79 9.29 4.13
CA TYR A 133 -1.92 7.88 3.77
C TYR A 133 -2.67 7.74 2.44
N PHE A 134 -2.09 6.95 1.54
CA PHE A 134 -2.63 6.65 0.22
C PHE A 134 -2.86 5.16 0.09
N MET A 135 -4.08 4.76 -0.21
CA MET A 135 -4.48 3.36 -0.31
C MET A 135 -5.16 3.08 -1.64
N LEU A 136 -4.71 2.04 -2.33
CA LEU A 136 -5.35 1.49 -3.52
C LEU A 136 -5.92 0.11 -3.18
N CYS A 137 -7.24 -0.07 -3.28
CA CYS A 137 -7.90 -1.35 -3.01
C CYS A 137 -8.98 -1.65 -4.05
N PHE A 138 -9.30 -2.93 -4.27
CA PHE A 138 -10.45 -3.29 -5.11
C PHE A 138 -11.74 -2.74 -4.55
N SER A 139 -12.56 -2.16 -5.44
CA SER A 139 -13.86 -1.58 -5.10
C SER A 139 -14.99 -2.59 -5.27
N GLU A 140 -16.15 -2.34 -4.64
CA GLU A 140 -17.38 -3.11 -4.86
C GLU A 140 -17.87 -3.08 -6.31
N LYS A 141 -17.33 -2.17 -7.12
CA LYS A 141 -17.64 -2.07 -8.56
C LYS A 141 -16.91 -3.13 -9.40
N GLU A 142 -15.91 -3.82 -8.81
CA GLU A 142 -15.22 -4.90 -9.49
C GLU A 142 -16.13 -6.14 -9.55
N PRO A 143 -16.32 -6.76 -10.73
CA PRO A 143 -17.11 -7.99 -10.85
C PRO A 143 -16.64 -9.09 -9.89
N THR A 144 -17.57 -9.91 -9.40
CA THR A 144 -17.34 -10.90 -8.33
C THR A 144 -17.15 -12.34 -8.80
N ASP A 145 -17.13 -12.58 -10.10
CA ASP A 145 -17.03 -13.89 -10.73
C ASP A 145 -15.62 -14.50 -10.72
N TRP A 146 -14.60 -13.73 -10.35
CA TRP A 146 -13.23 -14.21 -10.15
C TRP A 146 -12.89 -14.28 -8.65
N GLY A 147 -12.25 -15.36 -8.20
CA GLY A 147 -11.93 -15.62 -6.79
C GLY A 147 -10.87 -14.70 -6.17
N GLY A 148 -10.90 -13.40 -6.47
CA GLY A 148 -9.96 -12.42 -5.95
C GLY A 148 -10.23 -11.97 -4.51
N PRO A 149 -9.45 -11.01 -3.98
CA PRO A 149 -9.63 -10.52 -2.63
C PRO A 149 -10.94 -9.75 -2.47
N ARG A 150 -11.30 -9.46 -1.21
CA ARG A 150 -12.53 -8.75 -0.87
C ARG A 150 -12.63 -7.40 -1.62
N ARG A 151 -13.83 -7.06 -2.07
CA ARG A 151 -14.19 -5.77 -2.64
C ARG A 151 -14.63 -4.85 -1.52
N ILE A 152 -14.10 -3.64 -1.52
CA ILE A 152 -14.28 -2.69 -0.44
C ILE A 152 -15.29 -1.64 -0.87
N ARG A 153 -16.27 -1.37 0.00
CA ARG A 153 -17.22 -0.27 -0.18
C ARG A 153 -16.64 1.02 0.40
N LYS A 154 -17.09 2.17 -0.11
CA LYS A 154 -16.65 3.47 0.41
C LYS A 154 -16.94 3.64 1.90
N GLU A 155 -18.11 3.18 2.35
CA GLU A 155 -18.54 3.26 3.75
C GLU A 155 -17.60 2.46 4.67
N GLU A 156 -17.01 1.36 4.20
CA GLU A 156 -16.04 0.58 4.98
C GLU A 156 -14.74 1.35 5.17
N ILE A 157 -14.31 2.09 4.13
CA ILE A 157 -13.14 2.98 4.21
C ILE A 157 -13.40 4.11 5.18
N GLU A 158 -14.55 4.80 5.02
CA GLU A 158 -14.95 5.91 5.88
C GLU A 158 -15.05 5.47 7.34
N THR A 159 -15.75 4.40 7.63
CA THR A 159 -15.90 3.86 8.99
C THR A 159 -14.55 3.52 9.63
N THR A 160 -13.63 2.96 8.84
CA THR A 160 -12.32 2.53 9.36
C THR A 160 -11.39 3.70 9.63
N PHE A 161 -11.35 4.67 8.74
CA PHE A 161 -10.30 5.71 8.78
C PHE A 161 -10.75 7.04 9.37
N SER A 162 -12.03 7.45 9.26
CA SER A 162 -12.51 8.76 9.77
C SER A 162 -12.24 9.03 11.25
N PRO A 163 -12.16 8.03 12.15
CA PRO A 163 -11.82 8.29 13.55
C PRO A 163 -10.40 8.84 13.77
N LEU A 164 -9.49 8.60 12.83
CA LEU A 164 -8.06 8.92 12.96
C LEU A 164 -7.55 9.82 11.83
N PHE A 165 -8.33 9.95 10.74
CA PHE A 165 -7.93 10.64 9.54
C PHE A 165 -9.06 11.53 9.00
N LYS A 166 -8.68 12.67 8.44
CA LYS A 166 -9.52 13.37 7.48
C LYS A 166 -9.41 12.68 6.15
N ILE A 167 -10.52 12.20 5.60
CA ILE A 167 -10.57 11.68 4.23
C ILE A 167 -10.56 12.86 3.26
N ASN A 168 -9.53 12.97 2.45
CA ASN A 168 -9.42 14.02 1.46
C ASN A 168 -10.26 13.69 0.21
N TYR A 169 -10.16 12.43 -0.24
CA TYR A 169 -11.00 11.87 -1.30
C TYR A 169 -11.00 10.34 -1.30
N ILE A 170 -12.05 9.76 -1.85
CA ILE A 170 -12.13 8.36 -2.31
C ILE A 170 -12.59 8.45 -3.77
N ARG A 171 -11.70 8.15 -4.71
CA ARG A 171 -11.97 8.23 -6.15
C ARG A 171 -11.86 6.88 -6.83
N ASP A 172 -12.59 6.71 -7.92
CA ASP A 172 -12.47 5.53 -8.79
C ASP A 172 -11.05 5.49 -9.37
N ALA A 173 -10.49 4.29 -9.41
CA ALA A 173 -9.15 4.02 -9.92
C ALA A 173 -9.11 2.63 -10.57
N LEU A 174 -7.97 2.27 -11.14
CA LEU A 174 -7.71 0.94 -11.67
C LEU A 174 -6.53 0.31 -10.93
N PHE A 175 -6.69 -0.96 -10.59
CA PHE A 175 -5.64 -1.78 -10.02
C PHE A 175 -5.04 -2.65 -11.13
N ALA A 176 -3.79 -2.40 -11.51
CA ALA A 176 -3.13 -3.19 -12.54
C ALA A 176 -2.84 -4.60 -12.01
N THR A 177 -3.29 -5.59 -12.76
CA THR A 177 -3.04 -7.01 -12.49
C THR A 177 -2.72 -7.75 -13.78
N ARG A 178 -2.20 -8.97 -13.67
CA ARG A 178 -1.93 -9.83 -14.83
C ARG A 178 -3.20 -10.42 -15.46
N PHE A 179 -4.34 -10.37 -14.76
CA PHE A 179 -5.62 -10.95 -15.23
C PHE A 179 -6.52 -9.93 -15.92
N HIS A 180 -6.33 -8.65 -15.66
CA HIS A 180 -7.15 -7.60 -16.22
C HIS A 180 -6.36 -6.82 -17.27
N ALA A 181 -6.75 -6.92 -18.53
CA ALA A 181 -6.08 -6.18 -19.61
C ALA A 181 -6.04 -4.66 -19.34
N ASN A 182 -7.10 -4.12 -18.73
CA ASN A 182 -7.26 -2.69 -18.42
C ASN A 182 -7.20 -2.38 -16.91
N GLY A 183 -6.79 -3.33 -16.07
CA GLY A 183 -6.86 -3.20 -14.62
C GLY A 183 -8.25 -3.49 -14.03
N GLY A 184 -8.29 -3.94 -12.78
CA GLY A 184 -9.53 -4.14 -12.03
C GLY A 184 -10.03 -2.84 -11.41
N LYS A 185 -11.37 -2.72 -11.23
CA LYS A 185 -11.98 -1.54 -10.62
C LYS A 185 -11.59 -1.41 -9.17
N ALA A 186 -11.07 -0.24 -8.81
CA ALA A 186 -10.50 0.03 -7.52
C ALA A 186 -10.93 1.40 -6.98
N TYR A 187 -10.65 1.64 -5.71
CA TYR A 187 -10.65 2.96 -5.11
C TYR A 187 -9.23 3.39 -4.79
N LEU A 188 -8.89 4.62 -5.14
CA LEU A 188 -7.78 5.34 -4.54
C LEU A 188 -8.34 6.23 -3.43
N THR A 189 -7.85 6.01 -2.23
CA THR A 189 -8.16 6.83 -1.06
C THR A 189 -6.93 7.65 -0.68
N ALA A 190 -7.12 8.93 -0.46
CA ALA A 190 -6.13 9.80 0.16
C ALA A 190 -6.67 10.36 1.47
N THR A 191 -5.87 10.28 2.50
CA THR A 191 -6.24 10.76 3.83
C THR A 191 -5.12 11.58 4.45
N THR A 192 -5.46 12.40 5.43
CA THR A 192 -4.51 13.16 6.25
C THR A 192 -4.75 12.82 7.72
N LYS A 193 -3.70 12.42 8.44
CA LYS A 193 -3.79 12.15 9.88
C LYS A 193 -4.25 13.40 10.61
N ILE A 194 -5.31 13.28 11.41
CA ILE A 194 -5.76 14.35 12.30
C ILE A 194 -4.89 14.39 13.57
N SER A 195 -4.75 15.56 14.16
CA SER A 195 -4.14 15.68 15.49
C SER A 195 -5.03 14.96 16.50
N ALA A 196 -4.41 14.13 17.36
CA ALA A 196 -5.07 13.54 18.51
C ALA A 196 -5.36 14.62 19.55
#